data_30e018d14e4108b70fba8e4a370bb6d5
#
_entry.id   30e018d14e4108b70fba8e4a370bb6d5
#
_cell.length_a   1.000
_cell.length_b   1.000
_cell.length_c   1.000
_cell.angle_alpha   90.00
_cell.angle_beta   90.00
_cell.angle_gamma   90.00
#
_symmetry.space_group_name_H-M   'P 1'
#
loop_
_entity.id
_entity.type
_entity.pdbx_description
1 polymer ?
#
loop_
_entity_poly.entity_id
_entity_poly.type
_entity_poly.pdbx_seq_one_letter_code
_entity_poly.pdbx_strand_id
1 'polypeptide(L)'
;MSDLAKKTCIPCKGGVPPLKGAKLDDLLEKLKNDWKIIKEHHLEKEYSFKNFKEALSFTIKVGELAENQGHHPDIFLAWGKVKLTIWTHKIDGLTESDFIFAAKADKEL
;
A
#
# COMPACT_ATOMS: atom_id res chain seq x y z
N MET A 1 -2.62 16.06 -7.31
CA MET A 1 -1.49 15.25 -6.91
C MET A 1 -1.52 15.00 -5.42
N SER A 2 -1.34 13.76 -5.01
CA SER A 2 -1.44 13.41 -3.59
C SER A 2 -0.16 13.74 -2.85
N ASP A 3 -0.30 14.33 -1.66
CA ASP A 3 0.84 14.58 -0.77
C ASP A 3 1.20 13.34 0.06
N LEU A 4 0.41 12.26 -0.04
CA LEU A 4 0.63 11.07 0.75
C LEU A 4 2.03 10.48 0.56
N ALA A 5 2.52 10.46 -0.68
CA ALA A 5 3.83 9.88 -0.97
C ALA A 5 4.98 10.63 -0.32
N LYS A 6 4.77 11.87 0.09
CA LYS A 6 5.80 12.69 0.74
C LYS A 6 5.84 12.47 2.24
N LYS A 7 4.80 11.89 2.82
CA LYS A 7 4.74 11.62 4.25
C LYS A 7 5.54 10.37 4.60
N THR A 8 5.89 10.23 5.86
CA THR A 8 6.59 9.04 6.37
C THR A 8 5.58 8.16 7.10
N CYS A 9 5.68 6.85 6.88
CA CYS A 9 4.85 5.91 7.64
C CYS A 9 5.20 6.00 9.12
N ILE A 10 4.17 6.10 9.96
CA ILE A 10 4.33 6.21 11.41
C ILE A 10 4.14 4.83 12.02
N PRO A 11 5.05 4.38 12.91
CA PRO A 11 4.86 3.10 13.58
C PRO A 11 3.51 3.08 14.32
N CYS A 12 2.76 2.00 14.12
CA CYS A 12 1.45 1.88 14.75
C CYS A 12 1.57 1.46 16.20
N LYS A 13 0.80 2.14 17.04
CA LYS A 13 0.58 1.70 18.41
C LYS A 13 -0.59 0.73 18.39
N GLY A 14 -0.44 -0.43 19.00
CA GLY A 14 -1.54 -1.35 19.16
C GLY A 14 -2.66 -0.72 19.96
N GLY A 15 -3.90 -1.16 19.72
CA GLY A 15 -5.06 -0.65 20.46
C GLY A 15 -5.74 0.56 19.86
N VAL A 16 -5.18 1.15 18.81
CA VAL A 16 -5.83 2.23 18.07
C VAL A 16 -6.87 1.59 17.13
N PRO A 17 -8.12 2.10 17.10
CA PRO A 17 -9.12 1.52 16.19
C PRO A 17 -8.75 1.79 14.74
N PRO A 18 -9.05 0.84 13.83
CA PRO A 18 -8.80 1.06 12.41
C PRO A 18 -9.71 2.14 11.86
N LEU A 19 -9.26 2.78 10.77
CA LEU A 19 -10.06 3.77 10.06
C LEU A 19 -11.26 3.10 9.41
N LYS A 20 -12.39 3.79 9.37
CA LYS A 20 -13.62 3.29 8.74
C LYS A 20 -14.38 4.45 8.09
N GLY A 21 -15.31 4.07 7.19
CA GLY A 21 -16.28 5.00 6.62
C GLY A 21 -15.67 6.13 5.83
N ALA A 22 -16.12 7.35 6.09
CA ALA A 22 -15.74 8.54 5.31
C ALA A 22 -14.25 8.81 5.30
N LYS A 23 -13.54 8.51 6.37
CA LYS A 23 -12.08 8.70 6.43
C LYS A 23 -11.35 7.82 5.42
N LEU A 24 -11.82 6.59 5.24
CA LEU A 24 -11.27 5.69 4.23
C LEU A 24 -11.52 6.23 2.83
N ASP A 25 -12.75 6.70 2.58
CA ASP A 25 -13.12 7.24 1.27
C ASP A 25 -12.27 8.47 0.94
N ASP A 26 -12.07 9.37 1.90
CA ASP A 26 -11.27 10.57 1.71
C ASP A 26 -9.82 10.23 1.36
N LEU A 27 -9.23 9.28 2.07
CA LEU A 27 -7.86 8.87 1.81
C LEU A 27 -7.73 8.14 0.48
N LEU A 28 -8.71 7.30 0.15
CA LEU A 28 -8.71 6.60 -1.14
C LEU A 28 -8.78 7.59 -2.30
N GLU A 29 -9.59 8.64 -2.17
CA GLU A 29 -9.70 9.67 -3.18
C GLU A 29 -8.35 10.38 -3.40
N LYS A 30 -7.61 10.65 -2.33
CA LYS A 30 -6.28 11.24 -2.42
C LYS A 30 -5.27 10.30 -3.07
N LEU A 31 -5.45 9.01 -2.88
CA LEU A 31 -4.54 8.00 -3.39
C LEU A 31 -4.70 7.81 -4.90
N LYS A 32 -5.92 7.68 -5.38
CA LYS A 32 -6.26 7.42 -6.80
C LYS A 32 -5.57 6.15 -7.33
N ASN A 33 -5.39 6.05 -8.65
CA ASN A 33 -4.57 5.01 -9.30
C ASN A 33 -5.03 3.57 -9.06
N ASP A 34 -6.34 3.34 -9.07
CA ASP A 34 -6.95 1.99 -9.04
C ASP A 34 -6.76 1.20 -7.75
N TRP A 35 -6.41 1.87 -6.66
CA TRP A 35 -6.41 1.21 -5.36
C TRP A 35 -7.84 0.90 -4.92
N LYS A 36 -8.03 -0.26 -4.31
CA LYS A 36 -9.33 -0.69 -3.80
C LYS A 36 -9.24 -0.94 -2.30
N ILE A 37 -10.29 -0.57 -1.59
CA ILE A 37 -10.44 -0.92 -0.17
C ILE A 37 -11.31 -2.16 -0.12
N ILE A 38 -10.80 -3.23 0.50
CA ILE A 38 -11.50 -4.51 0.60
C ILE A 38 -11.98 -4.69 2.03
N LYS A 39 -13.31 -4.78 2.21
CA LYS A 39 -13.95 -5.03 3.52
C LYS A 39 -13.53 -4.04 4.61
N GLU A 40 -13.16 -2.83 4.22
CA GLU A 40 -12.62 -1.79 5.12
C GLU A 40 -11.39 -2.26 5.91
N HIS A 41 -10.75 -3.33 5.46
CA HIS A 41 -9.67 -3.99 6.17
C HIS A 41 -8.31 -3.78 5.53
N HIS A 42 -8.23 -3.81 4.20
CA HIS A 42 -6.94 -3.67 3.51
C HIS A 42 -7.09 -2.98 2.16
N LEU A 43 -5.96 -2.44 1.68
CA LEU A 43 -5.85 -1.90 0.33
C LEU A 43 -5.31 -2.98 -0.59
N GLU A 44 -5.77 -2.96 -1.84
CA GLU A 44 -5.34 -3.94 -2.83
C GLU A 44 -5.18 -3.27 -4.19
N LYS A 45 -4.11 -3.62 -4.90
CA LYS A 45 -3.90 -3.15 -6.26
C LYS A 45 -3.08 -4.16 -7.04
N GLU A 46 -3.45 -4.39 -8.30
CA GLU A 46 -2.67 -5.18 -9.23
C GLU A 46 -1.95 -4.27 -10.20
N TYR A 47 -0.67 -4.55 -10.41
CA TYR A 47 0.17 -3.86 -11.39
C TYR A 47 0.49 -4.85 -12.51
N SER A 48 0.37 -4.42 -13.76
CA SER A 48 0.68 -5.25 -14.93
C SER A 48 2.01 -4.81 -15.53
N PHE A 49 2.82 -5.81 -15.93
CA PHE A 49 4.12 -5.57 -16.53
C PHE A 49 4.25 -6.43 -17.80
N LYS A 50 5.12 -6.04 -18.69
CA LYS A 50 5.25 -6.74 -19.98
C LYS A 50 6.04 -8.04 -19.87
N ASN A 51 6.79 -8.27 -18.79
CA ASN A 51 7.54 -9.49 -18.58
C ASN A 51 7.88 -9.69 -17.10
N PHE A 52 8.45 -10.84 -16.78
CA PHE A 52 8.80 -11.20 -15.39
C PHE A 52 9.89 -10.30 -14.83
N LYS A 53 10.87 -9.93 -15.65
CA LYS A 53 11.98 -9.10 -15.21
C LYS A 53 11.49 -7.75 -14.66
N GLU A 54 10.53 -7.14 -15.36
CA GLU A 54 9.96 -5.87 -14.90
C GLU A 54 9.14 -6.04 -13.62
N ALA A 55 8.34 -7.11 -13.58
CA ALA A 55 7.54 -7.41 -12.37
C ALA A 55 8.46 -7.67 -11.17
N LEU A 56 9.54 -8.41 -11.37
CA LEU A 56 10.50 -8.69 -10.31
C LEU A 56 11.20 -7.40 -9.85
N SER A 57 11.60 -6.55 -10.79
CA SER A 57 12.25 -5.28 -10.46
C SER A 57 11.36 -4.41 -9.58
N PHE A 58 10.08 -4.29 -9.94
CA PHE A 58 9.13 -3.55 -9.13
C PHE A 58 8.97 -4.17 -7.74
N THR A 59 8.89 -5.50 -7.67
CA THR A 59 8.77 -6.22 -6.40
C THR A 59 9.95 -5.92 -5.47
N ILE A 60 11.15 -5.89 -6.03
CA ILE A 60 12.36 -5.59 -5.24
C ILE A 60 12.30 -4.15 -4.70
N LYS A 61 11.90 -3.20 -5.52
CA LYS A 61 11.77 -1.80 -5.11
C LYS A 61 10.75 -1.64 -3.98
N VAL A 62 9.62 -2.31 -4.10
CA VAL A 62 8.58 -2.27 -3.06
C VAL A 62 9.08 -2.93 -1.78
N GLY A 63 9.82 -4.03 -1.90
CA GLY A 63 10.41 -4.70 -0.73
C GLY A 63 11.40 -3.80 0.00
N GLU A 64 12.26 -3.10 -0.74
CA GLU A 64 13.20 -2.15 -0.14
C GLU A 64 12.47 -0.99 0.52
N LEU A 65 11.42 -0.50 -0.11
CA LEU A 65 10.57 0.54 0.46
C LEU A 65 9.94 0.06 1.77
N ALA A 66 9.45 -1.17 1.81
CA ALA A 66 8.84 -1.75 3.00
C ALA A 66 9.83 -1.77 4.17
N GLU A 67 11.07 -2.17 3.91
CA GLU A 67 12.12 -2.17 4.94
C GLU A 67 12.46 -0.75 5.39
N ASN A 68 12.52 0.18 4.46
CA ASN A 68 12.84 1.58 4.77
C ASN A 68 11.75 2.23 5.63
N GLN A 69 10.48 1.94 5.34
CA GLN A 69 9.35 2.54 6.05
C GLN A 69 8.92 1.76 7.28
N GLY A 70 9.43 0.55 7.48
CA GLY A 70 8.99 -0.30 8.58
C GLY A 70 7.53 -0.71 8.46
N HIS A 71 7.01 -0.84 7.24
CA HIS A 71 5.62 -1.15 6.98
C HIS A 71 5.58 -2.16 5.82
N HIS A 72 5.11 -3.37 6.08
CA HIS A 72 5.31 -4.51 5.17
C HIS A 72 4.00 -4.98 4.55
N PRO A 73 3.85 -4.85 3.22
CA PRO A 73 2.68 -5.39 2.52
C PRO A 73 2.85 -6.87 2.24
N ASP A 74 1.75 -7.53 1.88
CA ASP A 74 1.83 -8.81 1.21
C ASP A 74 2.09 -8.54 -0.26
N ILE A 75 3.01 -9.28 -0.86
CA ILE A 75 3.39 -9.11 -2.26
C ILE A 75 3.19 -10.43 -2.99
N PHE A 76 2.35 -10.41 -4.01
CA PHE A 76 2.18 -11.55 -4.93
C PHE A 76 2.87 -11.21 -6.24
N LEU A 77 3.83 -12.03 -6.64
CA LEU A 77 4.58 -11.84 -7.89
C LEU A 77 4.25 -12.98 -8.85
N ALA A 78 3.83 -12.61 -10.05
CA ALA A 78 3.63 -13.55 -11.14
C ALA A 78 4.40 -13.04 -12.37
N TRP A 79 4.36 -13.79 -13.47
CA TRP A 79 5.18 -13.50 -14.65
C TRP A 79 5.07 -12.03 -15.12
N GLY A 80 3.88 -11.52 -15.22
CA GLY A 80 3.67 -10.13 -15.68
C GLY A 80 2.77 -9.34 -14.75
N LYS A 81 2.75 -9.69 -13.46
CA LYS A 81 1.82 -9.08 -12.53
C LYS A 81 2.40 -9.02 -11.13
N VAL A 82 2.15 -7.92 -10.44
CA VAL A 82 2.42 -7.80 -9.01
C VAL A 82 1.14 -7.33 -8.33
N LYS A 83 0.72 -8.03 -7.28
CA LYS A 83 -0.43 -7.62 -6.49
C LYS A 83 0.05 -7.26 -5.08
N LEU A 84 -0.28 -6.05 -4.65
CA LEU A 84 0.02 -5.60 -3.29
C LEU A 84 -1.24 -5.63 -2.45
N THR A 85 -1.11 -6.10 -1.21
CA THR A 85 -2.17 -6.07 -0.21
C THR A 85 -1.59 -5.42 1.03
N ILE A 86 -2.17 -4.31 1.47
CA ILE A 86 -1.58 -3.47 2.50
C ILE A 86 -2.57 -3.24 3.63
N TRP A 87 -2.18 -3.57 4.86
CA TRP A 87 -2.92 -3.19 6.06
C TRP A 87 -1.97 -3.16 7.25
N THR A 88 -2.44 -2.59 8.35
CA THR A 88 -1.65 -2.51 9.57
C THR A 88 -1.97 -3.72 10.45
N HIS A 89 -1.04 -4.65 10.55
CA HIS A 89 -1.28 -5.93 11.22
C HIS A 89 -1.59 -5.77 12.71
N LYS A 90 -0.95 -4.83 13.39
CA LYS A 90 -1.14 -4.62 14.83
C LYS A 90 -2.56 -4.21 15.21
N ILE A 91 -3.29 -3.57 14.30
CA ILE A 91 -4.66 -3.14 14.56
C ILE A 91 -5.68 -3.87 13.70
N ASP A 92 -5.22 -4.80 12.87
CA ASP A 92 -6.05 -5.62 11.98
C ASP A 92 -6.98 -4.75 11.13
N GLY A 93 -6.40 -3.74 10.49
CA GLY A 93 -7.17 -2.83 9.66
C GLY A 93 -6.30 -1.73 9.08
N LEU A 94 -6.94 -0.66 8.60
CA LEU A 94 -6.28 0.42 7.88
C LEU A 94 -5.99 1.63 8.76
N THR A 95 -4.84 2.25 8.51
CA THR A 95 -4.44 3.54 9.08
C THR A 95 -3.96 4.43 7.94
N GLU A 96 -3.69 5.69 8.26
CA GLU A 96 -3.12 6.60 7.27
C GLU A 96 -1.80 6.05 6.70
N SER A 97 -1.00 5.35 7.49
CA SER A 97 0.27 4.78 7.03
C SER A 97 0.11 3.81 5.87
N ASP A 98 -1.00 3.08 5.81
CA ASP A 98 -1.26 2.18 4.69
C ASP A 98 -1.43 2.95 3.39
N PHE A 99 -2.14 4.07 3.43
CA PHE A 99 -2.33 4.93 2.26
C PHE A 99 -1.03 5.63 1.87
N ILE A 100 -0.23 6.03 2.85
CA ILE A 100 1.09 6.62 2.59
C ILE A 100 1.98 5.61 1.87
N PHE A 101 2.01 4.38 2.35
CA PHE A 101 2.80 3.32 1.73
C PHE A 101 2.33 3.05 0.30
N ALA A 102 1.02 2.98 0.08
CA ALA A 102 0.45 2.75 -1.24
C ALA A 102 0.89 3.84 -2.22
N ALA A 103 0.83 5.10 -1.80
CA ALA A 103 1.26 6.23 -2.63
C ALA A 103 2.75 6.15 -2.96
N LYS A 104 3.58 5.74 -1.99
CA LYS A 104 5.02 5.57 -2.22
C LYS A 104 5.31 4.41 -3.17
N ALA A 105 4.55 3.32 -3.06
CA ALA A 105 4.69 2.17 -3.94
C ALA A 105 4.39 2.55 -5.40
N ASP A 106 3.36 3.35 -5.64
CA ASP A 106 3.04 3.83 -6.98
C ASP A 106 4.20 4.60 -7.61
N LYS A 107 5.00 5.27 -6.81
CA LYS A 107 6.16 6.02 -7.31
C LYS A 107 7.34 5.14 -7.67
N GLU A 108 7.30 3.86 -7.32
CA GLU A 108 8.38 2.93 -7.67
C GLU A 108 8.21 2.35 -9.08
N LEU A 109 7.14 2.70 -9.76
CA LEU A 109 6.93 2.26 -11.15
C LEU A 109 7.97 2.84 -12.10
#